data_c6d2b0e8860c0d7bad0d12e6c94cf884
#
_entry.id   c6d2b0e8860c0d7bad0d12e6c94cf884
#
_cell.length_a   1.000
_cell.length_b   1.000
_cell.length_c   1.000
_cell.angle_alpha   90.00
_cell.angle_beta   90.00
_cell.angle_gamma   90.00
#
_symmetry.space_group_name_H-M   'P 1'
#
loop_
_entity.id
_entity.type
_entity.pdbx_description
1 polymer ?
#
loop_
_entity_poly.entity_id
_entity_poly.type
_entity_poly.pdbx_seq_one_letter_code
_entity_poly.pdbx_strand_id
1 'polypeptide(L)'
;MVSAIDSTDIVSEAEKIHKTSAVVTAALGRLLTATSMMGNMLKGKDNSITLKIAGDGPAGSLITAADADGNVRGYVMNPVVEIPLKENGKLDVCGAVGKNGSLYVIKDLGLKEPYNGFVPITSGEIAEDITAYYAISEQIPTVCALGVLVNPDLTVKKAGGYIIQLLPAADDLVIDKLEENVKKAKPVTTMLESGMDIEDIVKSVLEGFEVEVLYTENPEYKCKCSRDRVERALISLGSKELDSMADELPVSEVKCHFCDKVYKFTSEEIKKLSKNCKKTLDIKP
;
A
#
# COMPACT_ATOMS: atom_id res chain seq x y z
N MET A 1 3.96 -20.55 4.94
CA MET A 1 3.49 -19.90 3.69
C MET A 1 4.35 -18.66 3.41
N VAL A 2 4.68 -18.41 2.14
CA VAL A 2 5.48 -17.24 1.75
C VAL A 2 4.79 -16.51 0.61
N SER A 3 4.80 -15.19 0.65
CA SER A 3 4.50 -14.30 -0.48
C SER A 3 5.69 -13.37 -0.67
N ALA A 4 6.17 -13.23 -1.90
CA ALA A 4 7.34 -12.40 -2.21
C ALA A 4 7.18 -11.73 -3.57
N ILE A 5 7.77 -10.55 -3.74
CA ILE A 5 7.64 -9.75 -4.96
C ILE A 5 8.89 -8.90 -5.23
N ASP A 6 9.33 -8.84 -6.49
CA ASP A 6 10.07 -7.69 -7.02
C ASP A 6 9.02 -6.63 -7.43
N SER A 7 8.93 -5.55 -6.70
CA SER A 7 7.96 -4.46 -6.89
C SER A 7 8.58 -3.23 -7.55
N THR A 8 9.75 -3.37 -8.17
CA THR A 8 10.50 -2.25 -8.77
C THR A 8 9.63 -1.43 -9.73
N ASP A 9 8.90 -2.08 -10.63
CA ASP A 9 8.05 -1.40 -11.61
C ASP A 9 6.83 -0.70 -10.96
N ILE A 10 6.23 -1.34 -9.95
CA ILE A 10 5.12 -0.76 -9.18
C ILE A 10 5.55 0.54 -8.49
N VAL A 11 6.70 0.50 -7.80
CA VAL A 11 7.20 1.65 -7.06
C VAL A 11 7.71 2.74 -8.00
N SER A 12 8.33 2.36 -9.13
CA SER A 12 8.74 3.30 -10.17
C SER A 12 7.55 4.04 -10.79
N GLU A 13 6.44 3.33 -11.03
CA GLU A 13 5.23 3.97 -11.55
C GLU A 13 4.61 4.92 -10.52
N ALA A 14 4.57 4.54 -9.25
CA ALA A 14 4.09 5.41 -8.16
C ALA A 14 4.95 6.68 -8.04
N GLU A 15 6.28 6.56 -8.12
CA GLU A 15 7.19 7.71 -8.09
C GLU A 15 6.92 8.66 -9.26
N LYS A 16 6.81 8.14 -10.49
CA LYS A 16 6.51 8.94 -11.70
C LYS A 16 5.20 9.71 -11.59
N ILE A 17 4.16 9.07 -11.03
CA ILE A 17 2.84 9.69 -10.86
C ILE A 17 2.90 10.79 -9.79
N HIS A 18 3.46 10.48 -8.61
CA HIS A 18 3.37 11.34 -7.45
C HIS A 18 4.58 12.26 -7.26
N LYS A 19 5.68 12.02 -8.00
CA LYS A 19 6.95 12.77 -7.93
C LYS A 19 7.44 12.92 -6.50
N THR A 20 7.53 11.79 -5.83
CA THR A 20 7.88 11.73 -4.42
C THR A 20 9.37 11.97 -4.19
N SER A 21 9.72 12.63 -3.08
CA SER A 21 11.11 12.69 -2.61
C SER A 21 11.63 11.32 -2.22
N ALA A 22 12.94 11.12 -2.17
CA ALA A 22 13.56 9.80 -1.96
C ALA A 22 13.02 9.06 -0.73
N VAL A 23 12.88 9.75 0.41
CA VAL A 23 12.37 9.12 1.63
C VAL A 23 10.90 8.76 1.54
N VAL A 24 10.09 9.57 0.86
CA VAL A 24 8.66 9.30 0.64
C VAL A 24 8.47 8.17 -0.38
N THR A 25 9.31 8.12 -1.43
CA THR A 25 9.37 6.99 -2.36
C THR A 25 9.65 5.68 -1.61
N ALA A 26 10.61 5.70 -0.68
CA ALA A 26 10.92 4.54 0.14
C ALA A 26 9.73 4.15 1.06
N ALA A 27 9.09 5.11 1.71
CA ALA A 27 7.94 4.86 2.59
C ALA A 27 6.73 4.31 1.80
N LEU A 28 6.30 5.03 0.76
CA LEU A 28 5.16 4.63 -0.06
C LEU A 28 5.43 3.30 -0.78
N GLY A 29 6.65 3.12 -1.30
CA GLY A 29 7.04 1.90 -2.00
C GLY A 29 7.02 0.67 -1.09
N ARG A 30 7.52 0.77 0.14
CA ARG A 30 7.42 -0.32 1.13
C ARG A 30 5.95 -0.68 1.41
N LEU A 31 5.10 0.35 1.60
CA LEU A 31 3.67 0.10 1.86
C LEU A 31 2.97 -0.50 0.65
N LEU A 32 3.27 -0.06 -0.58
CA LEU A 32 2.75 -0.65 -1.82
C LEU A 32 3.17 -2.12 -1.95
N THR A 33 4.44 -2.43 -1.71
CA THR A 33 4.98 -3.79 -1.73
C THR A 33 4.25 -4.71 -0.76
N ALA A 34 4.11 -4.28 0.51
CA ALA A 34 3.37 -5.02 1.51
C ALA A 34 1.90 -5.22 1.12
N THR A 35 1.25 -4.15 0.64
CA THR A 35 -0.17 -4.18 0.28
C THR A 35 -0.42 -5.11 -0.92
N SER A 36 0.46 -5.13 -1.90
CA SER A 36 0.39 -6.05 -3.05
C SER A 36 0.44 -7.51 -2.58
N MET A 37 1.42 -7.87 -1.76
CA MET A 37 1.53 -9.22 -1.18
C MET A 37 0.32 -9.59 -0.33
N MET A 38 -0.13 -8.69 0.55
CA MET A 38 -1.29 -8.91 1.41
C MET A 38 -2.60 -9.03 0.61
N GLY A 39 -2.71 -8.33 -0.52
CA GLY A 39 -3.83 -8.45 -1.46
C GLY A 39 -3.85 -9.83 -2.11
N ASN A 40 -2.72 -10.27 -2.62
CA ASN A 40 -2.56 -11.58 -3.26
C ASN A 40 -2.79 -12.76 -2.28
N MET A 41 -2.62 -12.55 -0.98
CA MET A 41 -2.94 -13.55 0.05
C MET A 41 -4.46 -13.68 0.34
N LEU A 42 -5.32 -12.83 -0.24
CA LEU A 42 -6.77 -12.92 -0.08
C LEU A 42 -7.35 -14.08 -0.92
N LYS A 43 -8.32 -14.82 -0.37
CA LYS A 43 -8.84 -16.03 -0.99
C LYS A 43 -9.91 -15.83 -2.07
N GLY A 44 -10.50 -14.64 -2.18
CA GLY A 44 -11.61 -14.36 -3.11
C GLY A 44 -11.18 -13.40 -4.21
N LYS A 45 -11.51 -13.67 -5.47
CA LYS A 45 -11.12 -12.85 -6.63
C LYS A 45 -11.61 -11.39 -6.57
N ASP A 46 -12.76 -11.16 -5.96
CA ASP A 46 -13.34 -9.82 -5.82
C ASP A 46 -12.89 -9.11 -4.52
N ASN A 47 -12.11 -9.81 -3.70
CA ASN A 47 -11.61 -9.27 -2.44
C ASN A 47 -10.60 -8.17 -2.68
N SER A 48 -10.53 -7.25 -1.74
CA SER A 48 -9.54 -6.18 -1.76
C SER A 48 -9.08 -5.82 -0.36
N ILE A 49 -7.91 -5.22 -0.29
CA ILE A 49 -7.32 -4.74 0.95
C ILE A 49 -6.91 -3.28 0.81
N THR A 50 -7.11 -2.53 1.86
CA THR A 50 -6.61 -1.15 1.97
C THR A 50 -5.79 -1.02 3.23
N LEU A 51 -4.57 -0.51 3.09
CA LEU A 51 -3.72 -0.15 4.21
C LEU A 51 -3.62 1.38 4.31
N LYS A 52 -3.70 1.89 5.54
CA LYS A 52 -3.44 3.30 5.83
C LYS A 52 -2.49 3.38 7.01
N ILE A 53 -1.35 4.02 6.82
CA ILE A 53 -0.48 4.45 7.92
C ILE A 53 -0.74 5.93 8.15
N ALA A 54 -1.11 6.27 9.38
CA ALA A 54 -1.35 7.64 9.82
C ALA A 54 -0.47 7.90 11.04
N GLY A 55 0.74 8.35 10.81
CA GLY A 55 1.71 8.76 11.83
C GLY A 55 1.77 10.28 11.99
N ASP A 56 2.59 10.73 12.91
CA ASP A 56 2.84 12.15 13.21
C ASP A 56 4.02 12.75 12.42
N GLY A 57 4.57 12.00 11.47
CA GLY A 57 5.67 12.47 10.63
C GLY A 57 5.20 13.38 9.48
N PRO A 58 6.16 14.11 8.86
CA PRO A 58 5.86 15.13 7.85
C PRO A 58 5.26 14.58 6.55
N ALA A 59 5.38 13.29 6.24
CA ALA A 59 4.73 12.67 5.08
C ALA A 59 3.20 12.63 5.20
N GLY A 60 2.67 12.76 6.42
CA GLY A 60 1.26 12.62 6.70
C GLY A 60 0.80 11.17 6.50
N SER A 61 -0.46 10.99 6.08
CA SER A 61 -0.98 9.65 5.86
C SER A 61 -0.54 9.07 4.51
N LEU A 62 -0.14 7.80 4.52
CA LEU A 62 0.08 6.97 3.35
C LEU A 62 -1.11 6.01 3.21
N ILE A 63 -1.68 5.90 2.02
CA ILE A 63 -2.83 5.02 1.76
C ILE A 63 -2.53 4.20 0.52
N THR A 64 -2.70 2.89 0.64
CA THR A 64 -2.52 1.93 -0.45
C THR A 64 -3.69 0.96 -0.50
N ALA A 65 -4.02 0.47 -1.69
CA ALA A 65 -5.07 -0.52 -1.85
C ALA A 65 -4.71 -1.51 -2.96
N ALA A 66 -4.92 -2.81 -2.69
CA ALA A 66 -4.69 -3.88 -3.65
C ALA A 66 -5.93 -4.76 -3.83
N ASP A 67 -6.01 -5.42 -4.98
CA ASP A 67 -6.95 -6.50 -5.24
C ASP A 67 -6.31 -7.88 -4.97
N ALA A 68 -7.09 -8.94 -5.16
CA ALA A 68 -6.66 -10.31 -4.93
C ALA A 68 -5.61 -10.82 -5.94
N ASP A 69 -5.44 -10.14 -7.07
CA ASP A 69 -4.37 -10.43 -8.04
C ASP A 69 -3.06 -9.70 -7.65
N GLY A 70 -3.06 -8.93 -6.54
CA GLY A 70 -1.92 -8.15 -6.07
C GLY A 70 -1.73 -6.81 -6.79
N ASN A 71 -2.58 -6.46 -7.78
CA ASN A 71 -2.51 -5.14 -8.40
C ASN A 71 -2.77 -4.06 -7.36
N VAL A 72 -1.88 -3.09 -7.29
CA VAL A 72 -1.87 -2.12 -6.19
C VAL A 72 -1.87 -0.69 -6.69
N ARG A 73 -2.36 0.21 -5.87
CA ARG A 73 -2.30 1.67 -6.03
C ARG A 73 -2.14 2.32 -4.67
N GLY A 74 -1.54 3.48 -4.64
CA GLY A 74 -1.37 4.21 -3.39
C GLY A 74 -1.10 5.68 -3.62
N TYR A 75 -1.15 6.44 -2.54
CA TYR A 75 -0.74 7.84 -2.50
C TYR A 75 -0.30 8.23 -1.10
N VAL A 76 0.32 9.37 -1.00
CA VAL A 76 0.76 9.99 0.25
C VAL A 76 0.24 11.42 0.30
N MET A 77 -0.06 11.93 1.49
CA MET A 77 -0.58 13.30 1.62
C MET A 77 0.45 14.35 1.23
N ASN A 78 1.68 14.19 1.70
CA ASN A 78 2.79 15.09 1.40
C ASN A 78 3.87 14.34 0.62
N PRO A 79 3.85 14.42 -0.74
CA PRO A 79 4.76 13.64 -1.57
C PRO A 79 6.22 14.12 -1.51
N VAL A 80 6.47 15.35 -1.11
CA VAL A 80 7.82 15.91 -1.00
C VAL A 80 8.10 16.25 0.45
N VAL A 81 9.01 15.48 1.03
CA VAL A 81 9.53 15.67 2.39
C VAL A 81 11.04 15.55 2.35
N GLU A 82 11.72 16.54 2.88
CA GLU A 82 13.19 16.55 2.98
C GLU A 82 13.57 16.49 4.45
N ILE A 83 14.19 15.38 4.83
CA ILE A 83 14.74 15.15 6.16
C ILE A 83 16.16 14.57 6.03
N PRO A 84 17.02 14.77 7.02
CA PRO A 84 18.38 14.23 7.01
C PRO A 84 18.36 12.69 6.87
N LEU A 85 19.41 12.16 6.26
CA LEU A 85 19.67 10.72 6.31
C LEU A 85 19.97 10.29 7.74
N LYS A 86 19.72 9.01 8.03
CA LYS A 86 20.19 8.38 9.28
C LYS A 86 21.73 8.39 9.34
N GLU A 87 22.30 8.26 10.52
CA GLU A 87 23.77 8.21 10.74
C GLU A 87 24.46 7.15 9.88
N ASN A 88 23.78 6.07 9.54
CA ASN A 88 24.27 5.00 8.66
C ASN A 88 24.09 5.29 7.16
N GLY A 89 23.72 6.51 6.78
CA GLY A 89 23.52 6.93 5.39
C GLY A 89 22.23 6.45 4.73
N LYS A 90 21.35 5.79 5.46
CA LYS A 90 20.04 5.32 4.92
C LYS A 90 18.96 6.38 5.03
N LEU A 91 17.94 6.31 4.16
CA LEU A 91 16.75 7.13 4.23
C LEU A 91 16.01 6.90 5.57
N ASP A 92 15.60 7.97 6.22
CA ASP A 92 14.90 7.91 7.50
C ASP A 92 13.37 7.79 7.28
N VAL A 93 12.94 6.60 6.90
CA VAL A 93 11.51 6.32 6.65
C VAL A 93 10.69 6.54 7.93
N CYS A 94 11.21 6.11 9.06
CA CYS A 94 10.57 6.33 10.36
C CYS A 94 10.39 7.84 10.65
N GLY A 95 11.41 8.67 10.39
CA GLY A 95 11.31 10.12 10.55
C GLY A 95 10.27 10.74 9.62
N ALA A 96 10.10 10.21 8.39
CA ALA A 96 9.08 10.70 7.45
C ALA A 96 7.65 10.29 7.84
N VAL A 97 7.46 9.06 8.33
CA VAL A 97 6.16 8.49 8.71
C VAL A 97 5.73 8.93 10.10
N GLY A 98 6.66 8.99 11.04
CA GLY A 98 6.40 9.20 12.46
C GLY A 98 6.15 7.91 13.23
N LYS A 99 6.22 7.99 14.55
CA LYS A 99 6.05 6.84 15.46
C LYS A 99 4.72 6.88 16.21
N ASN A 100 4.11 8.05 16.33
CA ASN A 100 2.84 8.19 17.03
C ASN A 100 1.70 8.17 16.03
N GLY A 101 0.90 7.11 16.08
CA GLY A 101 -0.18 6.91 15.15
C GLY A 101 -0.59 5.45 15.02
N SER A 102 -1.25 5.11 13.92
CA SER A 102 -1.77 3.77 13.71
C SER A 102 -1.64 3.30 12.26
N LEU A 103 -1.43 2.00 12.12
CA LEU A 103 -1.63 1.25 10.88
C LEU A 103 -3.07 0.69 10.90
N TYR A 104 -3.85 1.03 9.89
CA TYR A 104 -5.18 0.50 9.62
C TYR A 104 -5.12 -0.48 8.46
N VAL A 105 -5.79 -1.61 8.61
CA VAL A 105 -5.94 -2.64 7.58
C VAL A 105 -7.42 -2.93 7.39
N ILE A 106 -7.94 -2.62 6.21
CA ILE A 106 -9.34 -2.80 5.85
C ILE A 106 -9.41 -3.86 4.78
N LYS A 107 -10.09 -4.99 5.05
CA LYS A 107 -10.30 -6.09 4.09
C LYS A 107 -11.76 -6.09 3.65
N ASP A 108 -12.00 -5.83 2.38
CA ASP A 108 -13.30 -6.06 1.75
C ASP A 108 -13.34 -7.49 1.22
N LEU A 109 -14.09 -8.33 1.89
CA LEU A 109 -14.22 -9.76 1.62
C LEU A 109 -15.58 -10.11 0.98
N GLY A 110 -16.28 -9.11 0.44
CA GLY A 110 -17.61 -9.27 -0.12
C GLY A 110 -18.70 -9.50 0.94
N LEU A 111 -18.41 -9.24 2.21
CA LEU A 111 -19.37 -9.31 3.31
C LEU A 111 -20.15 -8.00 3.42
N LYS A 112 -21.21 -8.01 4.27
CA LYS A 112 -22.05 -6.81 4.50
C LYS A 112 -21.23 -5.61 4.96
N GLU A 113 -20.20 -5.86 5.78
CA GLU A 113 -19.27 -4.84 6.28
C GLU A 113 -17.84 -5.33 6.08
N PRO A 114 -16.89 -4.45 5.71
CA PRO A 114 -15.50 -4.83 5.62
C PRO A 114 -14.91 -5.14 7.00
N TYR A 115 -13.95 -6.03 7.05
CA TYR A 115 -13.14 -6.24 8.25
C TYR A 115 -12.20 -5.05 8.44
N ASN A 116 -12.19 -4.50 9.64
CA ASN A 116 -11.34 -3.37 10.01
C ASN A 116 -10.43 -3.76 11.18
N GLY A 117 -9.13 -3.86 10.92
CA GLY A 117 -8.09 -4.02 11.93
C GLY A 117 -7.27 -2.74 12.06
N PHE A 118 -6.77 -2.47 13.24
CA PHE A 118 -5.78 -1.41 13.44
C PHE A 118 -4.83 -1.77 14.58
N VAL A 119 -3.59 -1.30 14.46
CA VAL A 119 -2.57 -1.43 15.51
C VAL A 119 -1.81 -0.11 15.62
N PRO A 120 -1.27 0.22 16.81
CA PRO A 120 -0.35 1.34 16.93
C PRO A 120 0.88 1.14 16.03
N ILE A 121 1.44 2.22 15.53
CA ILE A 121 2.73 2.20 14.83
C ILE A 121 3.80 1.73 15.83
N THR A 122 4.56 0.72 15.44
CA THR A 122 5.63 0.15 16.27
C THR A 122 6.94 0.90 16.05
N SER A 123 7.33 1.10 14.79
CA SER A 123 8.59 1.76 14.46
C SER A 123 8.47 2.85 13.40
N GLY A 124 7.45 2.79 12.54
CA GLY A 124 7.33 3.64 11.35
C GLY A 124 8.23 3.20 10.18
N GLU A 125 8.92 2.06 10.29
CA GLU A 125 9.73 1.46 9.21
C GLU A 125 8.88 0.61 8.25
N ILE A 126 7.58 0.49 8.50
CA ILE A 126 6.55 -0.21 7.72
C ILE A 126 6.65 -1.73 7.84
N ALA A 127 7.81 -2.35 7.59
CA ALA A 127 7.95 -3.80 7.69
C ALA A 127 7.66 -4.33 9.10
N GLU A 128 8.17 -3.66 10.11
CA GLU A 128 7.93 -3.99 11.52
C GLU A 128 6.46 -3.71 11.90
N ASP A 129 5.86 -2.66 11.35
CA ASP A 129 4.46 -2.31 11.59
C ASP A 129 3.50 -3.36 11.00
N ILE A 130 3.83 -3.91 9.80
CA ILE A 130 3.11 -5.03 9.19
C ILE A 130 3.28 -6.30 10.03
N THR A 131 4.50 -6.58 10.51
CA THR A 131 4.76 -7.72 11.40
C THR A 131 3.94 -7.62 12.68
N ALA A 132 3.90 -6.43 13.30
CA ALA A 132 3.10 -6.17 14.49
C ALA A 132 1.60 -6.34 14.23
N TYR A 133 1.10 -5.89 13.07
CA TYR A 133 -0.29 -6.10 12.68
C TYR A 133 -0.65 -7.59 12.66
N TYR A 134 0.16 -8.41 12.00
CA TYR A 134 -0.11 -9.85 11.96
C TYR A 134 -0.03 -10.50 13.34
N ALA A 135 0.92 -10.11 14.18
CA ALA A 135 1.07 -10.66 15.51
C ALA A 135 -0.10 -10.28 16.44
N ILE A 136 -0.51 -9.01 16.42
CA ILE A 136 -1.50 -8.45 17.36
C ILE A 136 -2.93 -8.70 16.88
N SER A 137 -3.21 -8.40 15.61
CA SER A 137 -4.56 -8.42 15.07
C SER A 137 -4.96 -9.77 14.48
N GLU A 138 -4.05 -10.42 13.76
CA GLU A 138 -4.32 -11.72 13.11
C GLU A 138 -3.84 -12.92 13.93
N GLN A 139 -2.98 -12.70 14.93
CA GLN A 139 -2.36 -13.72 15.77
C GLN A 139 -1.56 -14.76 14.95
N ILE A 140 -0.95 -14.30 13.86
CA ILE A 140 -0.12 -15.13 12.97
C ILE A 140 1.33 -14.69 13.10
N PRO A 141 2.23 -15.55 13.60
CA PRO A 141 3.66 -15.27 13.61
C PRO A 141 4.16 -15.02 12.18
N THR A 142 4.71 -13.84 11.96
CA THR A 142 5.02 -13.34 10.62
C THR A 142 6.39 -12.67 10.61
N VAL A 143 7.17 -12.93 9.57
CA VAL A 143 8.35 -12.16 9.20
C VAL A 143 8.01 -11.33 7.98
N CYS A 144 8.25 -10.03 8.04
CA CYS A 144 8.09 -9.13 6.90
C CYS A 144 9.41 -8.41 6.63
N ALA A 145 9.89 -8.48 5.40
CA ALA A 145 11.05 -7.73 4.94
C ALA A 145 10.69 -6.93 3.70
N LEU A 146 10.93 -5.62 3.73
CA LEU A 146 10.60 -4.69 2.67
C LEU A 146 11.81 -3.81 2.37
N GLY A 147 12.04 -3.49 1.12
CA GLY A 147 13.13 -2.63 0.73
C GLY A 147 12.80 -1.80 -0.51
N VAL A 148 13.26 -0.55 -0.52
CA VAL A 148 13.24 0.34 -1.68
C VAL A 148 14.57 1.06 -1.74
N LEU A 149 15.26 0.94 -2.85
CA LEU A 149 16.51 1.62 -3.15
C LEU A 149 16.26 2.70 -4.20
N VAL A 150 16.58 3.93 -3.85
CA VAL A 150 16.37 5.11 -4.70
C VAL A 150 17.72 5.63 -5.17
N ASN A 151 17.83 5.96 -6.45
CA ASN A 151 19.01 6.57 -7.04
C ASN A 151 19.12 8.06 -6.63
N PRO A 152 20.32 8.68 -6.76
CA PRO A 152 20.49 10.10 -6.50
C PRO A 152 19.62 11.03 -7.37
N ASP A 153 19.20 10.56 -8.54
CA ASP A 153 18.25 11.27 -9.44
C ASP A 153 16.80 11.07 -9.08
N LEU A 154 16.50 10.46 -7.92
CA LEU A 154 15.20 10.13 -7.36
C LEU A 154 14.48 8.97 -8.05
N THR A 155 15.02 8.39 -9.10
CA THR A 155 14.43 7.19 -9.72
C THR A 155 14.57 5.96 -8.82
N VAL A 156 13.63 5.03 -8.92
CA VAL A 156 13.67 3.77 -8.17
C VAL A 156 14.68 2.83 -8.82
N LYS A 157 15.68 2.39 -8.04
CA LYS A 157 16.67 1.42 -8.51
C LYS A 157 16.20 -0.01 -8.35
N LYS A 158 15.73 -0.37 -7.16
CA LYS A 158 15.18 -1.66 -6.80
C LYS A 158 14.15 -1.51 -5.69
N ALA A 159 13.08 -2.29 -5.76
CA ALA A 159 12.09 -2.41 -4.70
C ALA A 159 11.57 -3.84 -4.63
N GLY A 160 11.29 -4.33 -3.44
CA GLY A 160 10.74 -5.66 -3.26
C GLY A 160 10.61 -6.04 -1.79
N GLY A 161 10.10 -7.23 -1.57
CA GLY A 161 9.92 -7.74 -0.23
C GLY A 161 9.38 -9.15 -0.18
N TYR A 162 9.31 -9.67 1.02
CA TYR A 162 8.64 -10.94 1.32
C TYR A 162 7.90 -10.88 2.65
N ILE A 163 6.85 -11.68 2.74
CA ILE A 163 6.11 -11.99 3.96
C ILE A 163 6.16 -13.49 4.15
N ILE A 164 6.69 -13.95 5.28
CA ILE A 164 6.74 -15.36 5.67
C ILE A 164 5.84 -15.55 6.87
N GLN A 165 4.90 -16.49 6.78
CA GLN A 165 3.98 -16.82 7.86
C GLN A 165 4.16 -18.28 8.29
N LEU A 166 4.30 -18.48 9.57
CA LEU A 166 4.29 -19.82 10.13
C LEU A 166 2.90 -20.46 10.01
N LEU A 167 2.86 -21.73 9.72
CA LEU A 167 1.61 -22.50 9.79
C LEU A 167 1.26 -22.79 11.25
N PRO A 168 -0.03 -22.98 11.56
CA PRO A 168 -0.45 -23.40 12.91
C PRO A 168 0.29 -24.67 13.33
N ALA A 169 0.75 -24.70 14.58
CA ALA A 169 1.52 -25.81 15.16
C ALA A 169 2.88 -26.09 14.48
N ALA A 170 3.53 -25.04 13.95
CA ALA A 170 4.92 -25.16 13.52
C ALA A 170 5.82 -25.60 14.70
N ASP A 171 6.73 -26.54 14.45
CA ASP A 171 7.69 -27.04 15.45
C ASP A 171 8.69 -25.93 15.84
N ASP A 172 9.11 -25.90 17.10
CA ASP A 172 10.11 -24.94 17.62
C ASP A 172 11.41 -25.00 16.80
N LEU A 173 11.83 -26.17 16.33
CA LEU A 173 13.01 -26.32 15.48
C LEU A 173 12.86 -25.60 14.12
N VAL A 174 11.65 -25.56 13.57
CA VAL A 174 11.32 -24.81 12.34
C VAL A 174 11.40 -23.32 12.59
N ILE A 175 10.91 -22.88 13.75
CA ILE A 175 10.93 -21.46 14.16
C ILE A 175 12.38 -21.00 14.34
N ASP A 176 13.16 -21.73 15.14
CA ASP A 176 14.57 -21.41 15.41
C ASP A 176 15.39 -21.31 14.14
N LYS A 177 15.21 -22.28 13.22
CA LYS A 177 15.90 -22.30 11.94
C LYS A 177 15.52 -21.11 11.05
N LEU A 178 14.23 -20.77 10.97
CA LEU A 178 13.77 -19.60 10.22
C LEU A 178 14.35 -18.31 10.79
N GLU A 179 14.34 -18.15 12.11
CA GLU A 179 14.94 -17.00 12.79
C GLU A 179 16.43 -16.87 12.50
N GLU A 180 17.16 -17.98 12.52
CA GLU A 180 18.59 -18.00 12.19
C GLU A 180 18.83 -17.55 10.75
N ASN A 181 18.06 -18.06 9.80
CA ASN A 181 18.16 -17.70 8.39
C ASN A 181 17.84 -16.22 8.18
N VAL A 182 16.76 -15.71 8.76
CA VAL A 182 16.35 -14.30 8.64
C VAL A 182 17.41 -13.36 9.22
N LYS A 183 18.02 -13.73 10.36
CA LYS A 183 19.12 -12.93 10.96
C LYS A 183 20.36 -12.85 10.07
N LYS A 184 20.61 -13.89 9.26
CA LYS A 184 21.75 -13.95 8.30
C LYS A 184 21.43 -13.31 6.95
N ALA A 185 20.15 -13.17 6.62
CA ALA A 185 19.70 -12.67 5.32
C ALA A 185 20.18 -11.23 5.08
N LYS A 186 20.67 -10.98 3.87
CA LYS A 186 20.98 -9.61 3.42
C LYS A 186 19.67 -8.84 3.19
N PRO A 187 19.71 -7.50 3.23
CA PRO A 187 18.55 -6.70 2.83
C PRO A 187 18.04 -7.08 1.42
N VAL A 188 16.72 -7.15 1.25
CA VAL A 188 16.08 -7.54 -0.04
C VAL A 188 16.62 -6.71 -1.20
N THR A 189 16.76 -5.40 -1.02
CA THR A 189 17.29 -4.52 -2.07
C THR A 189 18.74 -4.85 -2.46
N THR A 190 19.57 -5.28 -1.51
CA THR A 190 20.94 -5.71 -1.80
C THR A 190 20.97 -7.00 -2.61
N MET A 191 20.07 -7.93 -2.32
CA MET A 191 19.94 -9.18 -3.05
C MET A 191 19.42 -8.92 -4.48
N LEU A 192 18.39 -8.11 -4.65
CA LEU A 192 17.86 -7.69 -5.96
C LEU A 192 18.92 -6.92 -6.77
N GLU A 193 19.70 -6.05 -6.14
CA GLU A 193 20.77 -5.29 -6.80
C GLU A 193 21.91 -6.21 -7.28
N SER A 194 22.16 -7.30 -6.57
CA SER A 194 23.17 -8.30 -7.00
C SER A 194 22.70 -9.17 -8.16
N GLY A 195 21.47 -9.00 -8.66
CA GLY A 195 20.90 -9.74 -9.78
C GLY A 195 20.15 -11.01 -9.39
N MET A 196 19.93 -11.27 -8.09
CA MET A 196 19.07 -12.36 -7.67
C MET A 196 17.61 -12.07 -8.06
N ASP A 197 16.91 -13.05 -8.56
CA ASP A 197 15.47 -12.96 -8.73
C ASP A 197 14.74 -13.22 -7.39
N ILE A 198 13.42 -13.01 -7.40
CA ILE A 198 12.65 -13.08 -6.15
C ILE A 198 12.55 -14.53 -5.61
N GLU A 199 12.57 -15.54 -6.49
CA GLU A 199 12.57 -16.94 -6.08
C GLU A 199 13.89 -17.33 -5.41
N ASP A 200 15.02 -16.88 -5.97
CA ASP A 200 16.34 -17.11 -5.40
C ASP A 200 16.48 -16.43 -4.03
N ILE A 201 15.90 -15.24 -3.86
CA ILE A 201 15.84 -14.55 -2.57
C ILE A 201 15.07 -15.39 -1.56
N VAL A 202 13.86 -15.89 -1.92
CA VAL A 202 13.06 -16.76 -1.06
C VAL A 202 13.80 -18.03 -0.70
N LYS A 203 14.43 -18.71 -1.67
CA LYS A 203 15.23 -19.92 -1.43
C LYS A 203 16.41 -19.66 -0.49
N SER A 204 17.07 -18.51 -0.63
CA SER A 204 18.18 -18.10 0.24
C SER A 204 17.72 -17.86 1.68
N VAL A 205 16.59 -17.17 1.88
CA VAL A 205 16.02 -16.92 3.20
C VAL A 205 15.46 -18.18 3.85
N LEU A 206 14.97 -19.12 3.04
CA LEU A 206 14.44 -20.42 3.47
C LEU A 206 15.46 -21.55 3.28
N GLU A 207 16.77 -21.27 3.40
CA GLU A 207 17.80 -22.29 3.28
C GLU A 207 17.54 -23.48 4.23
N GLY A 208 17.53 -24.69 3.63
CA GLY A 208 17.25 -25.94 4.34
C GLY A 208 15.77 -26.20 4.64
N PHE A 209 14.87 -25.46 4.00
CA PHE A 209 13.45 -25.79 3.88
C PHE A 209 13.16 -26.25 2.44
N GLU A 210 12.18 -27.14 2.31
CA GLU A 210 11.61 -27.48 1.00
C GLU A 210 10.67 -26.35 0.55
N VAL A 211 10.94 -25.74 -0.61
CA VAL A 211 10.15 -24.61 -1.15
C VAL A 211 9.45 -25.08 -2.41
N GLU A 212 8.13 -25.00 -2.42
CA GLU A 212 7.29 -25.26 -3.58
C GLU A 212 6.62 -23.95 -4.01
N VAL A 213 6.74 -23.60 -5.30
CA VAL A 213 6.05 -22.44 -5.90
C VAL A 213 4.65 -22.87 -6.28
N LEU A 214 3.64 -22.35 -5.59
CA LEU A 214 2.23 -22.70 -5.81
C LEU A 214 1.65 -21.96 -7.02
N TYR A 215 1.99 -20.69 -7.19
CA TYR A 215 1.58 -19.86 -8.32
C TYR A 215 2.46 -18.62 -8.42
N THR A 216 2.49 -18.04 -9.60
CA THR A 216 3.20 -16.78 -9.89
C THR A 216 2.25 -15.82 -10.58
N GLU A 217 2.22 -14.58 -10.09
CA GLU A 217 1.43 -13.49 -10.65
C GLU A 217 2.35 -12.33 -11.06
N ASN A 218 1.85 -11.46 -11.92
CA ASN A 218 2.57 -10.25 -12.35
C ASN A 218 1.76 -9.00 -11.97
N PRO A 219 1.75 -8.62 -10.70
CA PRO A 219 0.99 -7.46 -10.25
C PRO A 219 1.59 -6.17 -10.78
N GLU A 220 0.71 -5.18 -11.02
CA GLU A 220 1.09 -3.87 -11.55
C GLU A 220 0.52 -2.74 -10.70
N TYR A 221 1.06 -1.52 -10.88
CA TYR A 221 0.43 -0.32 -10.36
C TYR A 221 -0.82 -0.02 -11.17
N LYS A 222 -2.01 -0.25 -10.59
CA LYS A 222 -3.27 -0.21 -11.31
C LYS A 222 -4.35 0.59 -10.60
N CYS A 223 -4.69 1.74 -11.15
CA CYS A 223 -5.80 2.53 -10.65
C CYS A 223 -7.10 2.14 -11.35
N LYS A 224 -8.13 1.85 -10.56
CA LYS A 224 -9.48 1.50 -11.03
C LYS A 224 -10.43 2.72 -11.06
N CYS A 225 -9.91 3.97 -11.13
CA CYS A 225 -10.78 5.15 -11.21
C CYS A 225 -11.50 5.21 -12.56
N SER A 226 -12.73 5.71 -12.54
CA SER A 226 -13.54 5.96 -13.72
C SER A 226 -14.39 7.21 -13.48
N ARG A 227 -14.93 7.78 -14.55
CA ARG A 227 -15.85 8.92 -14.44
C ARG A 227 -17.03 8.59 -13.52
N ASP A 228 -17.62 7.40 -13.68
CA ASP A 228 -18.75 6.94 -12.86
C ASP A 228 -18.42 6.83 -11.37
N ARG A 229 -17.17 6.43 -11.03
CA ARG A 229 -16.71 6.41 -9.64
C ARG A 229 -16.54 7.80 -9.07
N VAL A 230 -16.01 8.72 -9.87
CA VAL A 230 -15.88 10.13 -9.48
C VAL A 230 -17.25 10.78 -9.30
N GLU A 231 -18.20 10.52 -10.20
CA GLU A 231 -19.59 11.00 -10.09
C GLU A 231 -20.26 10.51 -8.80
N ARG A 232 -20.10 9.22 -8.46
CA ARG A 232 -20.60 8.69 -7.16
C ARG A 232 -19.95 9.37 -5.96
N ALA A 233 -18.64 9.64 -6.02
CA ALA A 233 -17.97 10.37 -4.96
C ALA A 233 -18.49 11.81 -4.84
N LEU A 234 -18.71 12.50 -5.96
CA LEU A 234 -19.32 13.83 -5.97
C LEU A 234 -20.74 13.80 -5.38
N ILE A 235 -21.56 12.82 -5.76
CA ILE A 235 -22.92 12.64 -5.21
C ILE A 235 -22.88 12.49 -3.69
N SER A 236 -21.87 11.84 -3.12
CA SER A 236 -21.73 11.67 -1.66
C SER A 236 -21.47 12.97 -0.89
N LEU A 237 -21.03 14.05 -1.54
CA LEU A 237 -20.90 15.37 -0.93
C LEU A 237 -22.25 16.01 -0.58
N GLY A 238 -23.32 15.58 -1.26
CA GLY A 238 -24.66 16.12 -1.08
C GLY A 238 -24.98 17.30 -2.01
N SER A 239 -26.30 17.56 -2.14
CA SER A 239 -26.79 18.54 -3.12
C SER A 239 -26.33 19.97 -2.84
N LYS A 240 -26.19 20.38 -1.59
CA LYS A 240 -25.76 21.74 -1.24
C LYS A 240 -24.36 22.05 -1.72
N GLU A 241 -23.43 21.13 -1.49
CA GLU A 241 -22.04 21.28 -1.90
C GLU A 241 -21.91 21.26 -3.41
N LEU A 242 -22.66 20.38 -4.09
CA LEU A 242 -22.68 20.30 -5.56
C LEU A 242 -23.26 21.58 -6.18
N ASP A 243 -24.31 22.16 -5.60
CA ASP A 243 -24.88 23.41 -6.08
C ASP A 243 -23.86 24.57 -5.92
N SER A 244 -23.15 24.66 -4.77
CA SER A 244 -22.07 25.63 -4.54
C SER A 244 -20.95 25.50 -5.58
N MET A 245 -20.44 24.27 -5.79
CA MET A 245 -19.40 23.99 -6.80
C MET A 245 -19.83 24.44 -8.20
N ALA A 246 -21.09 24.20 -8.57
CA ALA A 246 -21.61 24.53 -9.89
C ALA A 246 -21.80 26.05 -10.10
N ASP A 247 -22.01 26.81 -9.04
CA ASP A 247 -22.18 28.26 -9.10
C ASP A 247 -20.84 29.01 -9.03
N GLU A 248 -19.82 28.40 -8.40
CA GLU A 248 -18.50 29.04 -8.27
C GLU A 248 -17.65 28.94 -9.53
N LEU A 249 -17.70 27.82 -10.24
CA LEU A 249 -16.81 27.56 -11.39
C LEU A 249 -17.58 27.03 -12.61
N PRO A 250 -17.28 27.52 -13.82
CA PRO A 250 -17.89 27.00 -15.05
C PRO A 250 -17.47 25.55 -15.34
N VAL A 251 -16.28 25.15 -14.88
CA VAL A 251 -15.75 23.79 -14.96
C VAL A 251 -15.03 23.47 -13.68
N SER A 252 -15.42 22.38 -13.03
CA SER A 252 -14.75 21.84 -11.84
C SER A 252 -13.83 20.69 -12.25
N GLU A 253 -12.61 20.69 -11.75
CA GLU A 253 -11.63 19.62 -11.96
C GLU A 253 -11.53 18.73 -10.72
N VAL A 254 -11.70 17.44 -10.91
CA VAL A 254 -11.54 16.43 -9.85
C VAL A 254 -10.37 15.54 -10.20
N LYS A 255 -9.33 15.57 -9.37
CA LYS A 255 -8.11 14.80 -9.55
C LYS A 255 -8.18 13.50 -8.75
N CYS A 256 -7.84 12.39 -9.38
CA CYS A 256 -7.73 11.11 -8.68
C CYS A 256 -6.44 11.07 -7.87
N HIS A 257 -6.52 10.91 -6.56
CA HIS A 257 -5.33 10.83 -5.68
C HIS A 257 -4.40 9.66 -6.02
N PHE A 258 -4.90 8.55 -6.58
CA PHE A 258 -4.10 7.38 -6.89
C PHE A 258 -3.31 7.46 -8.20
N CYS A 259 -3.77 8.18 -9.22
CA CYS A 259 -3.13 8.18 -10.54
C CYS A 259 -3.05 9.55 -11.20
N ASP A 260 -3.39 10.59 -10.48
CA ASP A 260 -3.35 11.99 -10.92
C ASP A 260 -4.23 12.32 -12.16
N LYS A 261 -5.03 11.35 -12.61
CA LYS A 261 -5.98 11.59 -13.72
C LYS A 261 -7.00 12.64 -13.34
N VAL A 262 -7.14 13.65 -14.19
CA VAL A 262 -8.09 14.75 -14.00
C VAL A 262 -9.40 14.45 -14.74
N TYR A 263 -10.51 14.60 -14.04
CA TYR A 263 -11.87 14.52 -14.56
C TYR A 263 -12.48 15.91 -14.50
N LYS A 264 -12.98 16.38 -15.63
CA LYS A 264 -13.61 17.70 -15.77
C LYS A 264 -15.12 17.57 -15.80
N PHE A 265 -15.79 18.43 -15.04
CA PHE A 265 -17.25 18.49 -14.95
C PHE A 265 -17.69 19.93 -15.18
N THR A 266 -18.58 20.16 -16.15
CA THR A 266 -19.21 21.46 -16.35
C THR A 266 -20.23 21.75 -15.24
N SER A 267 -20.54 23.03 -14.99
CA SER A 267 -21.60 23.43 -14.05
C SER A 267 -22.93 22.72 -14.33
N GLU A 268 -23.26 22.50 -15.62
CA GLU A 268 -24.49 21.79 -15.98
C GLU A 268 -24.46 20.32 -15.59
N GLU A 269 -23.32 19.64 -15.75
CA GLU A 269 -23.15 18.25 -15.31
C GLU A 269 -23.26 18.14 -13.80
N ILE A 270 -22.60 19.03 -13.03
CA ILE A 270 -22.68 19.06 -11.58
C ILE A 270 -24.13 19.33 -11.11
N LYS A 271 -24.84 20.27 -11.74
CA LYS A 271 -26.27 20.52 -11.45
C LYS A 271 -27.17 19.31 -11.73
N LYS A 272 -26.83 18.48 -12.72
CA LYS A 272 -27.52 17.20 -12.95
C LYS A 272 -27.25 16.19 -11.82
N LEU A 273 -25.98 16.09 -11.37
CA LEU A 273 -25.63 15.23 -10.23
C LEU A 273 -26.35 15.68 -8.94
N SER A 274 -26.42 16.97 -8.68
CA SER A 274 -27.16 17.54 -7.52
C SER A 274 -28.66 17.15 -7.53
N LYS A 275 -29.29 17.21 -8.70
CA LYS A 275 -30.71 16.79 -8.84
C LYS A 275 -30.90 15.29 -8.57
N ASN A 276 -29.93 14.45 -8.96
CA ASN A 276 -30.00 13.02 -8.68
C ASN A 276 -29.83 12.71 -7.18
N CYS A 277 -29.00 13.48 -6.47
CA CYS A 277 -28.90 13.43 -5.01
C CYS A 277 -30.26 13.62 -4.30
N LYS A 278 -31.03 14.63 -4.73
CA LYS A 278 -32.33 14.96 -4.14
C LYS A 278 -33.35 13.83 -4.34
N LYS A 279 -33.34 13.18 -5.51
CA LYS A 279 -34.24 12.04 -5.81
C LYS A 279 -33.93 10.79 -4.99
N THR A 280 -32.68 10.55 -4.63
CA THR A 280 -32.29 9.38 -3.82
C THR A 280 -32.66 9.53 -2.34
N LEU A 281 -32.77 10.75 -1.84
CA LEU A 281 -33.22 11.05 -0.48
C LEU A 281 -34.73 10.94 -0.30
N ASP A 282 -35.51 11.19 -1.36
CA ASP A 282 -36.98 11.12 -1.35
C ASP A 282 -37.53 9.68 -1.48
N ILE A 283 -36.67 8.67 -1.68
CA ILE A 283 -37.07 7.25 -1.89
C ILE A 283 -36.79 6.37 -0.65
N LYS A 284 -36.28 6.91 0.46
CA LYS A 284 -36.21 6.14 1.72
C LYS A 284 -37.49 6.38 2.54
N PRO A 285 -38.35 5.35 2.67
CA PRO A 285 -39.48 5.39 3.61
C PRO A 285 -39.01 5.39 5.05
#